data_5140cd9731a4e16ee7dbbd0a33526ec3
#
_entry.id   5140cd9731a4e16ee7dbbd0a33526ec3
#
_cell.length_a   1.000
_cell.length_b   1.000
_cell.length_c   1.000
_cell.angle_alpha   90.00
_cell.angle_beta   90.00
_cell.angle_gamma   90.00
#
_symmetry.space_group_name_H-M   'P 1'
#
loop_
_entity.id
_entity.type
_entity.pdbx_description
1 polymer ?
#
loop_
_entity_poly.entity_id
_entity_poly.type
_entity_poly.pdbx_seq_one_letter_code
_entity_poly.pdbx_strand_id
1 'polypeptide(L)'
;MDSSREYLDKYPSEIIHMYNELRKIIFDSVSPGPEERLWAKLPSYYVGESFVRLIPFKDHINIEAHTINQHKDDLEGYKITPKGMLQIYINQDIPGEVLKQIFVEALGG
;
A
#
# COMPACT_ATOMS: atom_id res chain seq x y z
N MET A 1 -12.39 -17.32 -5.64
CA MET A 1 -12.60 -16.34 -4.59
C MET A 1 -11.30 -15.79 -4.08
N ASP A 2 -11.28 -14.53 -3.88
CA ASP A 2 -10.06 -13.81 -3.52
C ASP A 2 -9.86 -13.85 -2.00
N SER A 3 -8.80 -14.49 -1.53
CA SER A 3 -8.51 -14.60 -0.10
C SER A 3 -8.21 -13.25 0.55
N SER A 4 -7.76 -12.25 -0.22
CA SER A 4 -7.54 -10.91 0.33
C SER A 4 -8.86 -10.23 0.71
N ARG A 5 -9.97 -10.53 0.04
CA ARG A 5 -11.26 -10.01 0.44
C ARG A 5 -11.73 -10.57 1.77
N GLU A 6 -11.53 -11.87 1.96
CA GLU A 6 -11.87 -12.50 3.25
C GLU A 6 -11.05 -11.88 4.37
N TYR A 7 -9.78 -11.59 4.10
CA TYR A 7 -8.89 -10.96 5.06
C TYR A 7 -9.43 -9.59 5.50
N LEU A 8 -10.05 -8.84 4.59
CA LEU A 8 -10.54 -7.48 4.86
C LEU A 8 -11.88 -7.45 5.58
N ASP A 9 -12.65 -8.52 5.58
CA ASP A 9 -14.02 -8.52 6.12
C ASP A 9 -14.09 -8.11 7.58
N LYS A 10 -13.01 -8.31 8.34
CA LYS A 10 -12.97 -7.97 9.76
C LYS A 10 -12.66 -6.50 10.04
N TYR A 11 -12.36 -5.70 9.02
CA TYR A 11 -11.99 -4.30 9.20
C TYR A 11 -13.18 -3.37 8.95
N PRO A 12 -13.16 -2.14 9.51
CA PRO A 12 -14.21 -1.15 9.25
C PRO A 12 -14.30 -0.82 7.77
N SER A 13 -15.49 -0.38 7.34
CA SER A 13 -15.72 -0.03 5.93
C SER A 13 -14.78 1.04 5.42
N GLU A 14 -14.39 2.00 6.26
CA GLU A 14 -13.44 3.05 5.88
C GLU A 14 -12.08 2.47 5.51
N ILE A 15 -11.64 1.45 6.25
CA ILE A 15 -10.37 0.78 5.96
C ILE A 15 -10.48 -0.03 4.68
N ILE A 16 -11.59 -0.72 4.48
CA ILE A 16 -11.81 -1.50 3.25
C ILE A 16 -11.81 -0.57 2.03
N HIS A 17 -12.47 0.57 2.15
CA HIS A 17 -12.52 1.55 1.07
C HIS A 17 -11.12 2.10 0.75
N MET A 18 -10.37 2.48 1.77
CA MET A 18 -9.00 2.97 1.62
C MET A 18 -8.10 1.90 1.00
N TYR A 19 -8.23 0.65 1.47
CA TYR A 19 -7.46 -0.46 0.93
C TYR A 19 -7.70 -0.62 -0.56
N ASN A 20 -8.96 -0.57 -0.98
CA ASN A 20 -9.30 -0.74 -2.40
C ASN A 20 -8.72 0.38 -3.25
N GLU A 21 -8.70 1.62 -2.75
CA GLU A 21 -8.08 2.72 -3.48
C GLU A 21 -6.57 2.54 -3.60
N LEU A 22 -5.91 2.13 -2.52
CA LEU A 22 -4.47 1.88 -2.53
C LEU A 22 -4.12 0.74 -3.49
N ARG A 23 -4.91 -0.32 -3.46
CA ARG A 23 -4.73 -1.45 -4.37
C ARG A 23 -4.83 -1.02 -5.83
N LYS A 24 -5.79 -0.16 -6.13
CA LYS A 24 -5.97 0.36 -7.48
C LYS A 24 -4.73 1.13 -7.92
N ILE A 25 -4.18 1.98 -7.06
CA ILE A 25 -2.98 2.74 -7.38
C ILE A 25 -1.81 1.78 -7.66
N ILE A 26 -1.68 0.72 -6.86
CA ILE A 26 -0.63 -0.28 -7.08
C ILE A 26 -0.77 -0.91 -8.46
N PHE A 27 -1.98 -1.36 -8.83
CA PHE A 27 -2.20 -2.01 -10.12
C PHE A 27 -2.05 -1.04 -11.29
N ASP A 28 -2.36 0.24 -11.09
CA ASP A 28 -2.17 1.26 -12.13
C ASP A 28 -0.70 1.65 -12.31
N SER A 29 0.16 1.30 -11.36
CA SER A 29 1.57 1.71 -11.37
C SER A 29 2.44 0.90 -12.32
N VAL A 30 2.06 -0.33 -12.60
CA VAL A 30 2.86 -1.22 -13.45
C VAL A 30 1.96 -1.96 -14.44
N SER A 31 2.52 -2.27 -15.61
CA SER A 31 1.82 -2.98 -16.68
C SER A 31 2.73 -4.07 -17.23
N PRO A 32 2.31 -5.33 -17.24
CA PRO A 32 1.10 -5.85 -16.61
C PRO A 32 1.14 -5.67 -15.09
N GLY A 33 -0.02 -5.79 -14.43
CA GLY A 33 -0.10 -5.58 -13.00
C GLY A 33 0.73 -6.55 -12.17
N PRO A 34 0.93 -6.27 -10.90
CA PRO A 34 1.71 -7.14 -10.03
C PRO A 34 0.96 -8.42 -9.68
N GLU A 35 1.70 -9.40 -9.19
CA GLU A 35 1.11 -10.61 -8.65
C GLU A 35 0.66 -10.35 -7.21
N GLU A 36 -0.60 -10.61 -6.92
CA GLU A 36 -1.17 -10.41 -5.59
C GLU A 36 -1.13 -11.71 -4.81
N ARG A 37 -0.48 -11.68 -3.64
CA ARG A 37 -0.36 -12.84 -2.75
C ARG A 37 -0.47 -12.42 -1.30
N LEU A 38 -0.80 -13.38 -0.43
CA LEU A 38 -0.69 -13.18 1.02
C LEU A 38 0.67 -13.69 1.48
N TRP A 39 1.45 -12.82 2.12
CA TRP A 39 2.70 -13.20 2.77
C TRP A 39 2.50 -13.05 4.28
N ALA A 40 2.64 -14.16 5.02
CA ALA A 40 2.37 -14.16 6.46
C ALA A 40 1.00 -13.53 6.78
N LYS A 41 0.00 -13.83 5.95
CA LYS A 41 -1.36 -13.31 6.05
C LYS A 41 -1.50 -11.82 5.72
N LEU A 42 -0.47 -11.19 5.17
CA LEU A 42 -0.50 -9.77 4.78
C LEU A 42 -0.60 -9.66 3.25
N PRO A 43 -1.53 -8.82 2.74
CA PRO A 43 -1.64 -8.60 1.30
C PRO A 43 -0.35 -8.01 0.74
N SER A 44 0.21 -8.67 -0.26
CA SER A 44 1.49 -8.29 -0.86
C SER A 44 1.40 -8.35 -2.37
N TYR A 45 2.07 -7.41 -3.04
CA TYR A 45 2.00 -7.21 -4.48
C TYR A 45 3.41 -7.31 -5.04
N TYR A 46 3.67 -8.30 -5.88
CA TYR A 46 5.02 -8.65 -6.34
C TYR A 46 5.21 -8.40 -7.82
N VAL A 47 6.38 -7.88 -8.17
CA VAL A 47 6.91 -7.93 -9.53
C VAL A 47 8.32 -8.50 -9.40
N GLY A 48 8.48 -9.78 -9.77
CA GLY A 48 9.72 -10.49 -9.51
C GLY A 48 9.98 -10.59 -8.01
N GLU A 49 11.12 -10.10 -7.56
CA GLU A 49 11.48 -10.08 -6.15
C GLU A 49 11.08 -8.79 -5.44
N SER A 50 10.67 -7.80 -6.21
CA SER A 50 10.24 -6.51 -5.66
C SER A 50 8.81 -6.60 -5.16
N PHE A 51 8.50 -5.86 -4.11
CA PHE A 51 7.14 -5.92 -3.56
C PHE A 51 6.69 -4.61 -2.93
N VAL A 52 5.38 -4.48 -2.83
CA VAL A 52 4.70 -3.49 -1.99
C VAL A 52 3.72 -4.28 -1.12
N ARG A 53 3.63 -3.93 0.16
CA ARG A 53 2.74 -4.64 1.09
C ARG A 53 1.82 -3.66 1.78
N LEU A 54 0.56 -4.03 1.90
CA LEU A 54 -0.43 -3.23 2.61
C LEU A 54 -0.79 -3.95 3.91
N ILE A 55 -0.67 -3.23 5.04
CA ILE A 55 -0.91 -3.78 6.36
C ILE A 55 -2.02 -2.98 7.02
N PRO A 56 -3.28 -3.45 6.94
CA PRO A 56 -4.41 -2.69 7.50
C PRO A 56 -4.51 -2.86 9.01
N PHE A 57 -5.00 -1.79 9.64
CA PHE A 57 -5.35 -1.74 11.06
C PHE A 57 -6.77 -1.16 11.15
N LYS A 58 -7.26 -0.92 12.36
CA LYS A 58 -8.63 -0.43 12.54
C LYS A 58 -8.82 1.00 12.06
N ASP A 59 -7.78 1.83 12.13
CA ASP A 59 -7.88 3.26 11.83
C ASP A 59 -6.84 3.76 10.84
N HIS A 60 -6.00 2.87 10.31
CA HIS A 60 -4.96 3.25 9.34
C HIS A 60 -4.47 2.04 8.58
N ILE A 61 -3.73 2.31 7.51
CA ILE A 61 -3.04 1.28 6.74
C ILE A 61 -1.57 1.66 6.69
N ASN A 62 -0.69 0.71 7.01
CA ASN A 62 0.74 0.86 6.79
C ASN A 62 1.08 0.36 5.39
N ILE A 63 1.94 1.10 4.71
CA ILE A 63 2.43 0.74 3.38
C ILE A 63 3.91 0.44 3.49
N GLU A 64 4.31 -0.76 3.10
CA GLU A 64 5.71 -1.17 3.06
C GLU A 64 6.22 -1.15 1.63
N ALA A 65 7.21 -0.30 1.36
CA ALA A 65 7.88 -0.21 0.05
C ALA A 65 9.24 0.40 0.28
N HIS A 66 10.27 -0.14 -0.38
CA HIS A 66 11.66 0.31 -0.11
C HIS A 66 11.94 1.72 -0.62
N THR A 67 11.07 2.28 -1.43
CA THR A 67 11.26 3.61 -2.02
C THR A 67 10.60 4.75 -1.23
N ILE A 68 9.89 4.46 -0.13
CA ILE A 68 9.17 5.47 0.63
C ILE A 68 10.09 6.57 1.15
N ASN A 69 11.25 6.22 1.68
CA ASN A 69 12.18 7.21 2.25
C ASN A 69 12.69 8.20 1.21
N GLN A 70 12.73 7.82 -0.06
CA GLN A 70 13.17 8.71 -1.14
C GLN A 70 12.16 9.83 -1.41
N HIS A 71 10.92 9.66 -0.97
CA HIS A 71 9.85 10.62 -1.17
C HIS A 71 9.40 11.27 0.14
N LYS A 72 10.23 11.20 1.15
CA LYS A 72 9.93 11.69 2.48
C LYS A 72 9.47 13.16 2.48
N ASP A 73 10.12 13.99 1.68
CA ASP A 73 9.78 15.41 1.60
C ASP A 73 8.41 15.65 0.97
N ASP A 74 7.97 14.75 0.11
CA ASP A 74 6.65 14.83 -0.54
C ASP A 74 5.53 14.26 0.34
N LEU A 75 5.90 13.67 1.47
CA LEU A 75 4.96 13.03 2.39
C LEU A 75 4.83 13.80 3.71
N GLU A 76 5.07 15.10 3.66
CA GLU A 76 4.88 15.96 4.82
C GLU A 76 3.44 15.88 5.29
N GLY A 77 3.24 15.74 6.60
CA GLY A 77 1.91 15.56 7.16
C GLY A 77 1.52 14.10 7.35
N TYR A 78 2.28 13.16 6.79
CA TYR A 78 2.08 11.74 7.00
C TYR A 78 3.18 11.19 7.89
N LYS A 79 2.84 10.13 8.62
CA LYS A 79 3.80 9.50 9.52
C LYS A 79 4.55 8.39 8.79
N ILE A 80 5.87 8.39 8.93
CA ILE A 80 6.72 7.30 8.47
C ILE A 80 7.32 6.65 9.71
N THR A 81 7.15 5.33 9.84
CA THR A 81 7.62 4.61 11.02
C THR A 81 9.15 4.47 10.99
N PRO A 82 9.77 4.14 12.14
CA PRO A 82 11.22 3.90 12.17
C PRO A 82 11.68 2.82 11.19
N LYS A 83 10.81 1.89 10.84
CA LYS A 83 11.11 0.84 9.86
C LYS A 83 10.90 1.28 8.41
N GLY A 84 10.47 2.53 8.19
CA GLY A 84 10.28 3.07 6.85
C GLY A 84 8.93 2.82 6.23
N MET A 85 7.94 2.44 7.02
CA MET A 85 6.57 2.25 6.53
C MET A 85 5.79 3.55 6.60
N LEU A 86 5.02 3.83 5.55
CA LEU A 86 4.13 5.00 5.52
C LEU A 86 2.80 4.63 6.16
N GLN A 87 2.32 5.48 7.07
CA GLN A 87 1.01 5.30 7.71
C GLN A 87 0.02 6.31 7.16
N ILE A 88 -1.12 5.82 6.67
CA ILE A 88 -2.23 6.66 6.23
C ILE A 88 -3.44 6.36 7.09
N TYR A 89 -3.93 7.37 7.79
CA TYR A 89 -5.08 7.24 8.68
C TYR A 89 -6.38 7.55 7.93
N ILE A 90 -7.49 7.04 8.47
CA ILE A 90 -8.81 7.17 7.80
C ILE A 90 -9.26 8.61 7.64
N ASN A 91 -8.72 9.53 8.46
CA ASN A 91 -9.07 10.96 8.37
C ASN A 91 -8.10 11.75 7.49
N GLN A 92 -7.21 11.07 6.78
CA GLN A 92 -6.25 11.72 5.87
C GLN A 92 -6.61 11.43 4.42
N ASP A 93 -6.24 12.34 3.52
CA ASP A 93 -6.35 12.10 2.09
C ASP A 93 -5.25 11.14 1.64
N ILE A 94 -5.53 10.35 0.62
CA ILE A 94 -4.55 9.45 0.04
C ILE A 94 -3.67 10.27 -0.93
N PRO A 95 -2.33 10.31 -0.72
CA PRO A 95 -1.44 11.07 -1.61
C PRO A 95 -1.15 10.26 -2.89
N GLY A 96 -2.16 10.19 -3.76
CA GLY A 96 -2.16 9.28 -4.91
C GLY A 96 -1.00 9.46 -5.88
N GLU A 97 -0.63 10.72 -6.20
CA GLU A 97 0.44 10.97 -7.16
C GLU A 97 1.80 10.52 -6.63
N VAL A 98 2.08 10.83 -5.35
CA VAL A 98 3.33 10.43 -4.72
C VAL A 98 3.37 8.91 -4.59
N LEU A 99 2.27 8.30 -4.19
CA LEU A 99 2.19 6.84 -4.05
C LEU A 99 2.41 6.15 -5.38
N LYS A 100 1.88 6.69 -6.47
CA LYS A 100 2.10 6.10 -7.78
C LYS A 100 3.59 6.07 -8.12
N GLN A 101 4.31 7.18 -7.86
CA GLN A 101 5.75 7.23 -8.07
C GLN A 101 6.48 6.21 -7.20
N ILE A 102 6.10 6.14 -5.92
CA ILE A 102 6.68 5.19 -4.98
C ILE A 102 6.51 3.75 -5.49
N PHE A 103 5.31 3.40 -5.93
CA PHE A 103 5.03 2.04 -6.39
C PHE A 103 5.71 1.71 -7.71
N VAL A 104 5.75 2.66 -8.65
CA VAL A 104 6.47 2.47 -9.90
C VAL A 104 7.94 2.16 -9.62
N GLU A 105 8.56 2.93 -8.74
CA GLU A 105 9.98 2.74 -8.39
C GLU A 105 10.19 1.45 -7.60
N ALA A 106 9.29 1.14 -6.69
CA ALA A 106 9.41 -0.05 -5.85
C ALA A 106 9.23 -1.34 -6.64
N LEU A 107 8.36 -1.32 -7.66
CA LEU A 107 8.03 -2.52 -8.43
C LEU A 107 8.78 -2.62 -9.75
N GLY A 108 9.81 -1.81 -9.91
CA GLY A 108 10.71 -1.95 -11.05
C GLY A 108 10.34 -1.10 -12.25
N GLY A 109 9.62 -0.02 -11.99
CA GLY A 109 9.20 0.90 -13.03
C GLY A 109 10.32 1.47 -13.86
#